data_63f903d4e7c7f9ca93155a5cf47756b4
#
_entry.id   63f903d4e7c7f9ca93155a5cf47756b4
#
_cell.length_a   1.000
_cell.length_b   1.000
_cell.length_c   1.000
_cell.angle_alpha   90.00
_cell.angle_beta   90.00
_cell.angle_gamma   90.00
#
_symmetry.space_group_name_H-M   'P 1'
#
loop_
_entity.id
_entity.type
_entity.pdbx_description
1 polymer ?
#
loop_
_entity_poly.entity_id
_entity_poly.type
_entity_poly.pdbx_seq_one_letter_code
_entity_poly.pdbx_strand_id
1 'polypeptide(L)' 'MEAALRNGVGMVQYRCKAGNDRERLQEAQQLRQLCNRFGALLFINDRVDLALAVDADGVHLG' A
#
# COMPACT_ATOMS: atom_id res chain seq x y z
N MET A 1 5.92 9.71 -1.96
CA MET A 1 5.28 8.39 -2.10
C MET A 1 6.13 7.47 -2.93
N GLU A 2 6.29 6.27 -2.48
CA GLU A 2 6.94 5.22 -3.26
C GLU A 2 6.03 4.01 -3.34
N ALA A 3 5.82 3.50 -4.53
CA ALA A 3 5.10 2.27 -4.76
C ALA A 3 5.77 1.54 -5.91
N ALA A 4 6.00 0.24 -5.74
CA ALA A 4 6.67 -0.56 -6.74
C ALA A 4 5.84 -1.80 -7.03
N LEU A 5 5.62 -2.05 -8.31
CA LEU A 5 4.97 -3.27 -8.77
C LEU A 5 6.03 -4.29 -9.11
N ARG A 6 5.99 -5.41 -8.43
CA ARG A 6 6.93 -6.49 -8.67
C ARG A 6 6.49 -7.35 -9.83
N ASN A 7 7.38 -7.49 -10.80
CA ASN A 7 7.12 -8.28 -11.98
C ASN A 7 6.84 -9.75 -11.63
N GLY A 8 5.84 -10.30 -12.27
CA GLY A 8 5.52 -11.71 -12.19
C GLY A 8 4.80 -12.15 -10.93
N VAL A 9 4.76 -11.31 -9.89
CA VAL A 9 4.10 -11.62 -8.64
C VAL A 9 2.83 -10.81 -8.44
N GLY A 10 2.73 -9.66 -9.10
CA GLY A 10 1.59 -8.78 -8.92
C GLY A 10 1.51 -8.23 -7.51
N MET A 11 2.60 -7.71 -7.01
CA MET A 11 2.67 -7.17 -5.66
C MET A 11 3.06 -5.70 -5.71
N VAL A 12 2.34 -4.89 -4.95
CA VAL A 12 2.65 -3.47 -4.78
C VAL A 12 3.03 -3.23 -3.33
N GLN A 13 4.15 -2.56 -3.13
CA GLN A 13 4.61 -2.17 -1.81
C GLN A 13 4.55 -0.66 -1.70
N TYR A 14 3.80 -0.16 -0.73
CA TYR A 14 3.61 1.27 -0.52
C TYR A 14 4.47 1.75 0.63
N ARG A 15 5.25 2.77 0.35
CA ARG A 15 6.13 3.39 1.34
C ARG A 15 5.98 4.90 1.22
N CYS A 16 5.57 5.54 2.29
CA CYS A 16 5.40 6.99 2.31
C CYS A 16 6.31 7.61 3.36
N LYS A 17 7.15 8.54 2.94
CA LYS A 17 8.08 9.22 3.82
C LYS A 17 7.63 10.61 4.22
N ALA A 18 6.68 11.19 3.51
CA ALA A 18 6.26 12.56 3.71
C ALA A 18 4.75 12.67 3.60
N GLY A 19 4.21 13.80 4.02
CA GLY A 19 2.78 14.04 3.99
C GLY A 19 2.13 13.75 5.33
N ASN A 20 0.85 14.13 5.45
CA ASN A 20 0.09 13.86 6.66
C ASN A 20 -0.67 12.54 6.53
N ASP A 21 -1.27 12.10 7.64
CA ASP A 21 -1.96 10.81 7.67
C ASP A 21 -3.14 10.76 6.72
N ARG A 22 -3.84 11.88 6.53
CA ARG A 22 -4.96 11.94 5.59
C ARG A 22 -4.49 11.66 4.17
N GLU A 23 -3.40 12.29 3.77
CA GLU A 23 -2.85 12.08 2.43
C GLU A 23 -2.38 10.65 2.26
N ARG A 24 -1.72 10.11 3.27
CA ARG A 24 -1.25 8.73 3.23
C ARG A 24 -2.41 7.75 3.11
N LEU A 25 -3.48 8.01 3.84
CA LEU A 25 -4.66 7.16 3.79
C LEU A 25 -5.30 7.20 2.39
N GLN A 26 -5.43 8.39 1.81
CA GLN A 26 -5.99 8.53 0.47
C GLN A 26 -5.16 7.79 -0.56
N GLU A 27 -3.85 7.93 -0.51
CA GLU A 27 -2.97 7.25 -1.45
C GLU A 27 -3.04 5.74 -1.29
N ALA A 28 -3.04 5.27 -0.05
CA ALA A 28 -3.13 3.85 0.22
C ALA A 28 -4.45 3.26 -0.27
N GLN A 29 -5.55 4.00 -0.10
CA GLN A 29 -6.85 3.56 -0.59
C GLN A 29 -6.87 3.46 -2.11
N GLN A 30 -6.28 4.42 -2.79
CA GLN A 30 -6.18 4.39 -4.25
C GLN A 30 -5.37 3.18 -4.72
N LEU A 31 -4.26 2.89 -4.02
CA LEU A 31 -3.46 1.72 -4.34
C LEU A 31 -4.22 0.43 -4.07
N ARG A 32 -5.02 0.39 -2.99
CA ARG A 32 -5.85 -0.78 -2.70
C ARG A 32 -6.81 -1.08 -3.83
N GLN A 33 -7.48 -0.04 -4.32
CA GLN A 33 -8.40 -0.19 -5.45
C GLN A 33 -7.68 -0.65 -6.71
N LEU A 34 -6.52 -0.06 -6.96
CA LEU A 34 -5.72 -0.43 -8.13
C LEU A 34 -5.27 -1.89 -8.05
N CYS A 35 -4.81 -2.32 -6.88
CA CYS A 35 -4.40 -3.70 -6.69
C CYS A 35 -5.55 -4.67 -6.86
N ASN A 36 -6.73 -4.33 -6.35
CA ASN A 36 -7.93 -5.15 -6.55
C ASN A 36 -8.26 -5.28 -8.03
N ARG A 37 -8.12 -4.20 -8.77
CA ARG A 37 -8.43 -4.17 -10.19
C ARG A 37 -7.52 -5.08 -11.00
N PHE A 38 -6.24 -5.16 -10.62
CA PHE A 38 -5.26 -5.96 -11.34
C PHE A 38 -4.96 -7.30 -10.66
N GLY A 39 -5.65 -7.61 -9.58
CA GLY A 39 -5.41 -8.84 -8.84
C GLY A 39 -4.06 -8.87 -8.16
N ALA A 40 -3.53 -7.71 -7.78
CA ALA A 40 -2.24 -7.60 -7.13
C ALA A 40 -2.39 -7.55 -5.62
N LEU A 41 -1.33 -7.94 -4.92
CA LEU A 41 -1.26 -7.83 -3.47
C LEU A 41 -0.76 -6.44 -3.08
N LEU A 42 -1.28 -5.92 -1.97
CA LEU A 42 -0.84 -4.62 -1.46
C LEU A 42 -0.19 -4.79 -0.09
N PHE A 43 1.03 -4.31 0.04
CA PHE A 43 1.76 -4.29 1.31
C PHE A 43 2.06 -2.84 1.69
N ILE A 44 1.81 -2.52 2.95
CA ILE A 44 2.10 -1.19 3.49
C ILE A 44 3.37 -1.29 4.32
N ASN A 45 4.26 -0.35 4.14
CA ASN A 45 5.55 -0.36 4.86
C ASN A 45 5.44 0.42 6.17
N ASP A 46 5.78 -0.23 7.28
CA ASP A 46 5.91 0.35 8.63
C ASP A 46 4.62 0.89 9.27
N ARG A 47 3.50 0.94 8.58
CA ARG A 47 2.28 1.54 9.11
C ARG A 47 1.16 0.51 9.20
N VAL A 48 1.10 -0.18 10.35
CA VAL A 48 0.06 -1.17 10.59
C VAL A 48 -1.33 -0.55 10.57
N ASP A 49 -1.47 0.67 11.10
CA ASP A 49 -2.74 1.38 11.12
C ASP A 49 -3.27 1.64 9.70
N LEU A 50 -2.41 2.05 8.80
CA LEU A 50 -2.81 2.24 7.39
C LEU A 50 -3.16 0.91 6.73
N ALA A 51 -2.38 -0.13 7.00
CA ALA A 51 -2.65 -1.44 6.43
C ALA A 51 -4.03 -1.94 6.84
N LEU A 52 -4.40 -1.75 8.10
CA LEU A 52 -5.72 -2.14 8.58
C LEU A 52 -6.82 -1.28 7.98
N ALA A 53 -6.57 0.02 7.86
CA ALA A 53 -7.57 0.96 7.35
C ALA A 53 -7.93 0.68 5.89
N VAL A 54 -6.98 0.23 5.07
CA VAL A 54 -7.23 -0.03 3.66
C VAL A 54 -7.33 -1.52 3.35
N ASP A 55 -7.35 -2.35 4.38
CA ASP A 55 -7.43 -3.81 4.21
C ASP A 55 -6.32 -4.33 3.29
N ALA A 56 -5.11 -3.90 3.56
CA ALA A 56 -3.95 -4.37 2.81
C ALA A 56 -3.72 -5.86 3.04
N ASP A 57 -3.04 -6.50 2.10
CA ASP A 57 -2.74 -7.92 2.20
C ASP A 57 -1.70 -8.22 3.26
N GLY A 58 -0.86 -7.23 3.55
CA GLY A 58 0.14 -7.39 4.60
C GLY A 58 0.83 -6.10 4.93
N VAL A 59 1.70 -6.14 5.93
CA VAL A 59 2.51 -5.01 6.34
C VAL A 59 3.96 -5.46 6.46
N HIS A 60 4.85 -4.65 5.95
CA HIS A 60 6.29 -4.92 6.00
C HIS A 60 6.92 -4.01 7.05
N LEU A 61 7.44 -4.62 8.10
CA LEU A 61 8.13 -3.90 9.17
C LEU A 61 9.63 -4.00 8.91
N GLY A 62 10.21 -2.89 8.64
CA GLY A 62 11.62 -2.92 8.28
C GLY A 62 12.49 -1.97 9.03
#